data_3dcb11fe4931d0f512ae50916e3a6dfc
#
_entry.id   3dcb11fe4931d0f512ae50916e3a6dfc
#
_cell.length_a   1.000
_cell.length_b   1.000
_cell.length_c   1.000
_cell.angle_alpha   90.00
_cell.angle_beta   90.00
_cell.angle_gamma   90.00
#
_symmetry.space_group_name_H-M   'P 1'
#
loop_
_entity.id
_entity.type
_entity.pdbx_description
1 polymer ?
#
loop_
_entity_poly.entity_id
_entity_poly.type
_entity_poly.pdbx_seq_one_letter_code
_entity_poly.pdbx_strand_id
1 'polypeptide(L)'
;GVENAYGFVTSIVDNGATKTINTEEEVFETKSIIIATGANHRKLGVPGEEEYGARGVSYCAVCDGAFFRDQDILVVGGGDSAVEEAIFLTRFGKTVTIMHRRDELRAQKIIQERAFANDKIKFIWDSVLEEIKGDERKIESVRYKNVKTGEVTEANFGGLFIYVGLDAVSEF
;
A
#
# COMPACT_ATOMS: atom_id res chain seq x y z
N GLY A 1 -8.21 -18.97 -31.33
CA GLY A 1 -7.25 -17.92 -31.05
C GLY A 1 -7.91 -16.82 -30.24
N VAL A 2 -7.12 -15.92 -29.69
CA VAL A 2 -7.60 -14.70 -29.02
C VAL A 2 -7.44 -13.55 -30.02
N GLU A 3 -8.50 -12.77 -30.19
CA GLU A 3 -8.44 -11.52 -30.97
C GLU A 3 -8.11 -10.38 -30.02
N ASN A 4 -7.27 -9.44 -30.48
CA ASN A 4 -6.91 -8.25 -29.72
C ASN A 4 -7.54 -7.04 -30.39
N ALA A 5 -8.24 -6.22 -29.62
CA ALA A 5 -8.70 -4.89 -29.98
C ALA A 5 -8.02 -3.86 -29.09
N TYR A 6 -7.66 -2.71 -29.66
CA TYR A 6 -7.07 -1.59 -28.94
C TYR A 6 -8.12 -0.48 -28.82
N GLY A 7 -8.17 0.16 -27.67
CA GLY A 7 -9.08 1.28 -27.43
C GLY A 7 -9.29 1.52 -25.94
N PHE A 8 -9.75 2.71 -25.61
CA PHE A 8 -10.15 3.05 -24.24
C PHE A 8 -11.64 2.74 -24.07
N VAL A 9 -11.95 1.91 -23.05
CA VAL A 9 -13.34 1.64 -22.67
C VAL A 9 -13.93 2.90 -22.04
N THR A 10 -15.04 3.36 -22.59
CA THR A 10 -15.74 4.57 -22.14
C THR A 10 -16.98 4.24 -21.31
N SER A 11 -17.58 3.08 -21.53
CA SER A 11 -18.68 2.59 -20.70
C SER A 11 -18.94 1.10 -20.90
N ILE A 12 -19.57 0.49 -19.89
CA ILE A 12 -20.08 -0.87 -19.93
C ILE A 12 -21.57 -0.83 -19.58
N VAL A 13 -22.40 -1.43 -20.43
CA VAL A 13 -23.84 -1.51 -20.21
C VAL A 13 -24.25 -2.98 -20.03
N ASP A 14 -24.94 -3.27 -18.94
CA ASP A 14 -25.52 -4.58 -18.69
C ASP A 14 -26.95 -4.66 -19.29
N ASN A 15 -27.10 -5.46 -20.35
CA ASN A 15 -28.40 -5.69 -21.00
C ASN A 15 -29.06 -7.01 -20.53
N GLY A 16 -28.59 -7.57 -19.40
CA GLY A 16 -29.06 -8.85 -18.88
C GLY A 16 -28.34 -10.04 -19.53
N ALA A 17 -28.84 -10.56 -20.63
CA ALA A 17 -28.25 -11.71 -21.32
C ALA A 17 -26.92 -11.39 -22.01
N THR A 18 -26.73 -10.16 -22.44
CA THR A 18 -25.49 -9.64 -23.06
C THR A 18 -25.00 -8.39 -22.36
N LYS A 19 -23.76 -8.04 -22.61
CA LYS A 19 -23.10 -6.83 -22.14
C LYS A 19 -22.57 -6.06 -23.33
N THR A 20 -22.73 -4.76 -23.34
CA THR A 20 -22.17 -3.87 -24.34
C THR A 20 -20.97 -3.14 -23.77
N ILE A 21 -19.83 -3.21 -24.47
CA ILE A 21 -18.62 -2.46 -24.13
C ILE A 21 -18.48 -1.37 -25.18
N ASN A 22 -18.55 -0.12 -24.77
CA ASN A 22 -18.29 1.02 -25.64
C ASN A 22 -16.83 1.45 -25.48
N THR A 23 -16.16 1.64 -26.62
CA THR A 23 -14.83 2.28 -26.68
C THR A 23 -14.95 3.59 -27.45
N GLU A 24 -13.86 4.32 -27.59
CA GLU A 24 -13.84 5.55 -28.39
C GLU A 24 -14.08 5.26 -29.90
N GLU A 25 -13.75 4.07 -30.38
CA GLU A 25 -13.77 3.73 -31.80
C GLU A 25 -14.82 2.67 -32.15
N GLU A 26 -15.07 1.69 -31.27
CA GLU A 26 -15.86 0.51 -31.57
C GLU A 26 -16.82 0.15 -30.41
N VAL A 27 -17.80 -0.67 -30.74
CA VAL A 27 -18.76 -1.24 -29.77
C VAL A 27 -18.70 -2.76 -29.83
N PHE A 28 -18.53 -3.40 -28.70
CA PHE A 28 -18.48 -4.86 -28.59
C PHE A 28 -19.68 -5.40 -27.81
N GLU A 29 -20.27 -6.49 -28.28
CA GLU A 29 -21.25 -7.27 -27.55
C GLU A 29 -20.66 -8.59 -27.05
N THR A 30 -20.92 -8.93 -25.80
CA THR A 30 -20.44 -10.18 -25.18
C THR A 30 -21.41 -10.71 -24.13
N LYS A 31 -21.28 -11.97 -23.77
CA LYS A 31 -22.04 -12.59 -22.68
C LYS A 31 -21.40 -12.38 -21.30
N SER A 32 -20.07 -12.20 -21.26
CA SER A 32 -19.31 -12.02 -20.02
C SER A 32 -18.12 -11.11 -20.25
N ILE A 33 -17.70 -10.41 -19.19
CA ILE A 33 -16.54 -9.49 -19.19
C ILE A 33 -15.64 -9.86 -18.04
N ILE A 34 -14.33 -9.86 -18.29
CA ILE A 34 -13.31 -9.89 -17.25
C ILE A 34 -12.67 -8.50 -17.19
N ILE A 35 -12.85 -7.80 -16.08
CA ILE A 35 -12.26 -6.49 -15.83
C ILE A 35 -10.91 -6.72 -15.16
N ALA A 36 -9.83 -6.30 -15.82
CA ALA A 36 -8.46 -6.49 -15.36
C ALA A 36 -7.65 -5.18 -15.54
N THR A 37 -8.26 -4.06 -15.17
CA THR A 37 -7.75 -2.70 -15.40
C THR A 37 -6.73 -2.25 -14.35
N GLY A 38 -6.49 -3.07 -13.32
CA GLY A 38 -5.53 -2.77 -12.26
C GLY A 38 -6.07 -1.85 -11.18
N ALA A 39 -5.18 -1.39 -10.34
CA ALA A 39 -5.47 -0.50 -9.22
C ALA A 39 -4.26 0.39 -8.91
N ASN A 40 -4.50 1.56 -8.37
CA ASN A 40 -3.48 2.47 -7.87
C ASN A 40 -3.35 2.35 -6.35
N HIS A 41 -2.13 2.42 -5.84
CA HIS A 41 -1.90 2.52 -4.40
C HIS A 41 -2.44 3.85 -3.88
N ARG A 42 -3.22 3.76 -2.81
CA ARG A 42 -3.72 4.92 -2.12
C ARG A 42 -2.57 5.61 -1.39
N LYS A 43 -2.42 6.92 -1.62
CA LYS A 43 -1.40 7.73 -0.95
C LYS A 43 -1.92 8.23 0.39
N LEU A 44 -0.99 8.54 1.30
CA LEU A 44 -1.29 9.22 2.57
C LEU A 44 -1.51 10.72 2.35
N GLY A 45 -0.85 11.30 1.34
CA GLY A 45 -0.88 12.71 1.03
C GLY A 45 -0.09 13.58 2.03
N VAL A 46 0.91 12.99 2.67
CA VAL A 46 1.75 13.71 3.65
C VAL A 46 2.99 14.32 2.98
N PRO A 47 3.53 15.42 3.51
CA PRO A 47 4.80 15.98 3.05
C PRO A 47 5.91 14.94 3.04
N GLY A 48 6.70 14.91 1.97
CA GLY A 48 7.79 13.98 1.77
C GLY A 48 7.40 12.65 1.09
N GLU A 49 6.12 12.27 1.02
CA GLU A 49 5.72 10.99 0.45
C GLU A 49 6.13 10.85 -1.03
N GLU A 50 5.85 11.86 -1.84
CA GLU A 50 6.24 11.84 -3.25
C GLU A 50 7.72 12.15 -3.44
N GLU A 51 8.26 13.07 -2.65
CA GLU A 51 9.66 13.47 -2.71
C GLU A 51 10.60 12.28 -2.50
N TYR A 52 10.30 11.43 -1.50
CA TYR A 52 11.11 10.26 -1.18
C TYR A 52 10.63 8.96 -1.86
N GLY A 53 9.73 9.03 -2.81
CA GLY A 53 9.39 7.92 -3.69
C GLY A 53 10.64 7.35 -4.35
N ALA A 54 10.85 6.03 -4.29
CA ALA A 54 12.07 5.33 -4.71
C ALA A 54 13.38 5.77 -3.99
N ARG A 55 13.29 6.64 -2.99
CA ARG A 55 14.42 7.06 -2.14
C ARG A 55 14.19 6.73 -0.65
N GLY A 56 13.42 5.70 -0.40
CA GLY A 56 13.10 5.22 0.95
C GLY A 56 11.60 5.02 1.19
N VAL A 57 10.73 5.59 0.39
CA VAL A 57 9.28 5.32 0.39
C VAL A 57 8.93 4.34 -0.72
N SER A 58 8.21 3.28 -0.39
CA SER A 58 7.79 2.23 -1.32
C SER A 58 6.35 1.76 -1.04
N TYR A 59 5.75 1.13 -2.05
CA TYR A 59 4.45 0.47 -2.01
C TYR A 59 4.54 -1.02 -2.35
N CYS A 60 5.76 -1.56 -2.52
CA CYS A 60 5.98 -2.95 -2.91
C CYS A 60 7.15 -3.55 -2.11
N ALA A 61 6.85 -4.31 -1.07
CA ALA A 61 7.88 -4.94 -0.25
C ALA A 61 8.68 -6.01 -1.02
N VAL A 62 8.02 -6.76 -1.91
CA VAL A 62 8.69 -7.78 -2.74
C VAL A 62 9.66 -7.14 -3.71
N CYS A 63 9.33 -5.95 -4.26
CA CYS A 63 10.17 -5.23 -5.20
C CYS A 63 11.41 -4.63 -4.50
N ASP A 64 11.18 -3.95 -3.37
CA ASP A 64 12.15 -3.01 -2.81
C ASP A 64 12.73 -3.46 -1.46
N GLY A 65 12.14 -4.47 -0.80
CA GLY A 65 12.53 -4.87 0.55
C GLY A 65 14.02 -5.19 0.70
N ALA A 66 14.65 -5.73 -0.34
CA ALA A 66 16.08 -6.07 -0.32
C ALA A 66 17.03 -4.85 -0.20
N PHE A 67 16.56 -3.65 -0.58
CA PHE A 67 17.35 -2.41 -0.45
C PHE A 67 17.44 -1.90 0.99
N PHE A 68 16.57 -2.39 1.88
CA PHE A 68 16.49 -1.99 3.29
C PHE A 68 17.11 -3.01 4.24
N ARG A 69 18.10 -3.78 3.76
CA ARG A 69 18.79 -4.79 4.56
C ARG A 69 19.45 -4.15 5.79
N ASP A 70 19.22 -4.79 6.94
CA ASP A 70 19.74 -4.40 8.26
C ASP A 70 19.32 -2.99 8.74
N GLN A 71 18.27 -2.43 8.14
CA GLN A 71 17.67 -1.14 8.53
C GLN A 71 16.40 -1.33 9.36
N ASP A 72 16.04 -0.31 10.13
CA ASP A 72 14.74 -0.22 10.77
C ASP A 72 13.71 0.26 9.76
N ILE A 73 12.66 -0.54 9.54
CA ILE A 73 11.64 -0.33 8.53
C ILE A 73 10.31 0.03 9.18
N LEU A 74 9.63 1.04 8.65
CA LEU A 74 8.27 1.38 9.01
C LEU A 74 7.28 0.87 7.95
N VAL A 75 6.20 0.23 8.40
CA VAL A 75 5.06 -0.16 7.56
C VAL A 75 3.83 0.59 8.05
N VAL A 76 3.22 1.39 7.20
CA VAL A 76 1.99 2.12 7.53
C VAL A 76 0.78 1.38 6.97
N GLY A 77 -0.07 0.91 7.87
CA GLY A 77 -1.27 0.14 7.55
C GLY A 77 -1.67 -0.82 8.66
N GLY A 78 -2.72 -1.61 8.46
CA GLY A 78 -3.19 -2.57 9.47
C GLY A 78 -4.15 -3.60 8.91
N GLY A 79 -4.28 -3.67 7.59
CA GLY A 79 -5.00 -4.73 6.87
C GLY A 79 -4.08 -5.88 6.49
N ASP A 80 -4.62 -6.89 5.80
CA ASP A 80 -3.89 -8.09 5.39
C ASP A 80 -2.59 -7.75 4.68
N SER A 81 -2.63 -6.92 3.64
CA SER A 81 -1.43 -6.52 2.89
C SER A 81 -0.35 -5.90 3.78
N ALA A 82 -0.71 -4.96 4.67
CA ALA A 82 0.26 -4.31 5.54
C ALA A 82 0.97 -5.32 6.46
N VAL A 83 0.22 -6.27 7.02
CA VAL A 83 0.75 -7.23 8.00
C VAL A 83 1.56 -8.34 7.30
N GLU A 84 1.07 -8.87 6.17
CA GLU A 84 1.80 -9.87 5.39
C GLU A 84 3.12 -9.31 4.85
N GLU A 85 3.09 -8.09 4.30
CA GLU A 85 4.30 -7.44 3.78
C GLU A 85 5.26 -7.05 4.90
N ALA A 86 4.78 -6.67 6.08
CA ALA A 86 5.63 -6.47 7.26
C ALA A 86 6.33 -7.77 7.67
N ILE A 87 5.62 -8.90 7.70
CA ILE A 87 6.23 -10.21 7.96
C ILE A 87 7.28 -10.54 6.90
N PHE A 88 6.99 -10.30 5.62
CA PHE A 88 7.95 -10.51 4.54
C PHE A 88 9.22 -9.66 4.70
N LEU A 89 9.07 -8.38 5.06
CA LEU A 89 10.18 -7.44 5.27
C LEU A 89 11.12 -7.84 6.41
N THR A 90 10.67 -8.65 7.38
CA THR A 90 11.56 -9.17 8.45
C THR A 90 12.73 -10.02 7.94
N ARG A 91 12.65 -10.50 6.69
CA ARG A 91 13.75 -11.22 6.02
C ARG A 91 14.94 -10.31 5.72
N PHE A 92 14.70 -9.02 5.61
CA PHE A 92 15.71 -8.02 5.24
C PHE A 92 15.99 -7.06 6.38
N GLY A 93 14.94 -6.46 6.95
CA GLY A 93 15.05 -5.44 7.99
C GLY A 93 15.67 -5.96 9.29
N LYS A 94 16.33 -5.05 10.00
CA LYS A 94 16.76 -5.25 11.39
C LYS A 94 15.52 -5.35 12.30
N THR A 95 14.64 -4.38 12.21
CA THR A 95 13.30 -4.39 12.81
C THR A 95 12.28 -3.90 11.79
N VAL A 96 11.03 -4.33 11.95
CA VAL A 96 9.89 -3.86 11.15
C VAL A 96 8.82 -3.35 12.11
N THR A 97 8.48 -2.07 12.01
CA THR A 97 7.46 -1.46 12.85
C THR A 97 6.18 -1.26 12.05
N ILE A 98 5.07 -1.84 12.51
CA ILE A 98 3.75 -1.61 11.92
C ILE A 98 3.11 -0.42 12.65
N MET A 99 2.83 0.66 11.93
CA MET A 99 2.08 1.80 12.44
C MET A 99 0.64 1.71 11.97
N HIS A 100 -0.30 1.70 12.93
CA HIS A 100 -1.72 1.68 12.62
C HIS A 100 -2.48 2.78 13.36
N ARG A 101 -3.48 3.37 12.69
CA ARG A 101 -4.32 4.45 13.24
C ARG A 101 -5.33 4.00 14.31
N ARG A 102 -5.41 2.70 14.59
CA ARG A 102 -6.27 2.08 15.61
C ARG A 102 -5.41 1.27 16.58
N ASP A 103 -6.01 0.81 17.66
CA ASP A 103 -5.40 -0.04 18.68
C ASP A 103 -5.46 -1.55 18.36
N GLU A 104 -6.04 -1.92 17.22
CA GLU A 104 -6.13 -3.29 16.73
C GLU A 104 -5.94 -3.38 15.21
N LEU A 105 -5.35 -4.47 14.73
CA LEU A 105 -5.22 -4.76 13.30
C LEU A 105 -6.56 -5.19 12.71
N ARG A 106 -6.75 -4.89 11.41
CA ARG A 106 -7.90 -5.37 10.63
C ARG A 106 -7.59 -6.62 9.81
N ALA A 107 -6.34 -7.05 9.81
CA ALA A 107 -5.90 -8.27 9.13
C ALA A 107 -6.60 -9.51 9.68
N GLN A 108 -6.61 -10.59 8.91
CA GLN A 108 -7.11 -11.90 9.37
C GLN A 108 -6.32 -12.37 10.59
N LYS A 109 -7.00 -13.04 11.53
CA LYS A 109 -6.40 -13.46 12.81
C LYS A 109 -5.13 -14.28 12.64
N ILE A 110 -5.11 -15.21 11.69
CA ILE A 110 -3.93 -16.06 11.43
C ILE A 110 -2.71 -15.24 10.99
N ILE A 111 -2.92 -14.14 10.27
CA ILE A 111 -1.83 -13.24 9.84
C ILE A 111 -1.36 -12.41 11.04
N GLN A 112 -2.29 -11.91 11.87
CA GLN A 112 -1.99 -11.19 13.11
C GLN A 112 -1.15 -12.06 14.07
N GLU A 113 -1.54 -13.32 14.29
CA GLU A 113 -0.81 -14.25 15.15
C GLU A 113 0.64 -14.44 14.70
N ARG A 114 0.88 -14.54 13.39
CA ARG A 114 2.23 -14.63 12.82
C ARG A 114 3.04 -13.35 13.06
N ALA A 115 2.40 -12.19 12.94
CA ALA A 115 3.07 -10.91 13.19
C ALA A 115 3.40 -10.74 14.67
N PHE A 116 2.47 -11.05 15.57
CA PHE A 116 2.69 -10.96 17.02
C PHE A 116 3.75 -11.96 17.53
N ALA A 117 3.89 -13.11 16.89
CA ALA A 117 4.90 -14.11 17.22
C ALA A 117 6.30 -13.80 16.65
N ASN A 118 6.47 -12.73 15.87
CA ASN A 118 7.74 -12.40 15.23
C ASN A 118 8.48 -11.33 16.02
N ASP A 119 9.61 -11.70 16.62
CA ASP A 119 10.44 -10.84 17.49
C ASP A 119 10.98 -9.57 16.80
N LYS A 120 11.05 -9.56 15.46
CA LYS A 120 11.46 -8.40 14.69
C LYS A 120 10.34 -7.39 14.46
N ILE A 121 9.07 -7.76 14.71
CA ILE A 121 7.92 -6.88 14.48
C ILE A 121 7.59 -6.11 15.74
N LYS A 122 7.46 -4.79 15.58
CA LYS A 122 7.00 -3.85 16.59
C LYS A 122 5.72 -3.16 16.13
N PHE A 123 4.99 -2.57 17.07
CA PHE A 123 3.73 -1.89 16.77
C PHE A 123 3.73 -0.46 17.32
N ILE A 124 3.24 0.47 16.52
CA ILE A 124 2.88 1.83 16.92
C ILE A 124 1.37 1.96 16.68
N TRP A 125 0.62 1.96 17.76
CA TRP A 125 -0.84 2.00 17.74
C TRP A 125 -1.37 3.44 17.79
N ASP A 126 -2.65 3.58 17.39
CA ASP A 126 -3.38 4.84 17.46
C ASP A 126 -2.65 6.03 16.83
N SER A 127 -1.87 5.76 15.78
CA SER A 127 -0.94 6.75 15.24
C SER A 127 -1.09 6.92 13.73
N VAL A 128 -0.94 8.15 13.29
CA VAL A 128 -0.96 8.55 11.87
C VAL A 128 0.34 9.26 11.51
N LEU A 129 0.86 8.96 10.33
CA LEU A 129 2.02 9.64 9.77
C LEU A 129 1.63 11.06 9.39
N GLU A 130 2.44 12.05 9.74
CA GLU A 130 2.23 13.45 9.40
C GLU A 130 3.25 14.00 8.42
N GLU A 131 4.49 13.51 8.46
CA GLU A 131 5.58 14.02 7.62
C GLU A 131 6.70 12.99 7.50
N ILE A 132 7.33 12.97 6.35
CA ILE A 132 8.53 12.18 6.05
C ILE A 132 9.67 13.15 5.82
N LYS A 133 10.80 12.93 6.46
CA LYS A 133 11.99 13.79 6.39
C LYS A 133 13.20 12.97 5.97
N GLY A 134 14.13 13.63 5.34
CA GLY A 134 15.40 13.04 4.93
C GLY A 134 16.30 14.07 4.27
N ASP A 135 17.35 13.58 3.67
CA ASP A 135 18.27 14.36 2.86
C ASP A 135 17.97 14.22 1.36
N GLU A 136 18.82 14.77 0.50
CA GLU A 136 18.68 14.68 -0.96
C GLU A 136 18.73 13.23 -1.49
N ARG A 137 19.17 12.27 -0.69
CA ARG A 137 19.44 10.88 -1.10
C ARG A 137 18.39 9.89 -0.60
N LYS A 138 17.92 10.05 0.66
CA LYS A 138 17.05 9.06 1.31
C LYS A 138 16.26 9.63 2.47
N ILE A 139 15.27 8.87 2.92
CA ILE A 139 14.58 9.15 4.18
C ILE A 139 15.52 8.92 5.37
N GLU A 140 15.32 9.69 6.45
CA GLU A 140 16.03 9.56 7.72
C GLU A 140 15.06 9.42 8.89
N SER A 141 13.99 10.19 8.91
CA SER A 141 13.00 10.17 9.98
C SER A 141 11.58 10.37 9.48
N VAL A 142 10.64 10.05 10.33
CA VAL A 142 9.23 10.34 10.15
C VAL A 142 8.68 11.05 11.38
N ARG A 143 7.74 11.97 11.17
CA ARG A 143 6.93 12.55 12.23
C ARG A 143 5.54 11.94 12.19
N TYR A 144 5.08 11.46 13.33
CA TYR A 144 3.76 10.88 13.48
C TYR A 144 3.06 11.37 14.74
N LYS A 145 1.75 11.31 14.73
CA LYS A 145 0.89 11.77 15.82
C LYS A 145 0.02 10.64 16.34
N ASN A 146 -0.01 10.50 17.66
CA ASN A 146 -1.00 9.65 18.32
C ASN A 146 -2.37 10.33 18.29
N VAL A 147 -3.36 9.67 17.69
CA VAL A 147 -4.70 10.25 17.49
C VAL A 147 -5.54 10.32 18.75
N LYS A 148 -5.20 9.55 19.80
CA LYS A 148 -5.90 9.57 21.10
C LYS A 148 -5.33 10.63 22.04
N THR A 149 -4.00 10.73 22.12
CA THR A 149 -3.32 11.65 23.06
C THR A 149 -2.97 12.99 22.43
N GLY A 150 -2.87 13.05 21.12
CA GLY A 150 -2.38 14.22 20.39
C GLY A 150 -0.85 14.38 20.42
N GLU A 151 -0.13 13.46 21.07
CA GLU A 151 1.33 13.48 21.15
C GLU A 151 1.95 13.31 19.77
N VAL A 152 2.93 14.16 19.45
CA VAL A 152 3.70 14.12 18.22
C VAL A 152 5.10 13.59 18.53
N THR A 153 5.52 12.58 17.78
CA THR A 153 6.81 11.92 17.93
C THR A 153 7.56 11.93 16.61
N GLU A 154 8.87 12.12 16.67
CA GLU A 154 9.79 11.92 15.54
C GLU A 154 10.64 10.69 15.81
N ALA A 155 10.76 9.81 14.79
CA ALA A 155 11.53 8.58 14.89
C ALA A 155 12.28 8.28 13.59
N ASN A 156 13.47 7.68 13.71
CA ASN A 156 14.32 7.37 12.57
C ASN A 156 13.94 6.01 11.98
N PHE A 157 13.80 5.99 10.64
CA PHE A 157 13.59 4.79 9.84
C PHE A 157 14.38 4.89 8.54
N GLY A 158 15.00 3.79 8.13
CA GLY A 158 15.72 3.72 6.87
C GLY A 158 14.83 3.42 5.66
N GLY A 159 13.62 2.88 5.90
CA GLY A 159 12.64 2.53 4.87
C GLY A 159 11.21 2.70 5.37
N LEU A 160 10.32 3.12 4.46
CA LEU A 160 8.90 3.30 4.72
C LEU A 160 8.08 2.60 3.64
N PHE A 161 7.18 1.71 4.05
CA PHE A 161 6.26 1.01 3.17
C PHE A 161 4.81 1.39 3.50
N ILE A 162 4.01 1.75 2.48
CA ILE A 162 2.66 2.29 2.67
C ILE A 162 1.62 1.34 2.11
N TYR A 163 0.72 0.81 2.99
CA TYR A 163 -0.35 -0.12 2.67
C TYR A 163 -1.68 0.34 3.26
N VAL A 164 -2.21 1.46 2.75
CA VAL A 164 -3.44 2.08 3.25
C VAL A 164 -4.65 1.85 2.34
N GLY A 165 -4.49 0.97 1.34
CA GLY A 165 -5.53 0.54 0.42
C GLY A 165 -5.14 0.72 -1.04
N LEU A 166 -6.05 0.28 -1.90
CA LEU A 166 -5.95 0.39 -3.35
C LEU A 166 -7.23 1.04 -3.87
N ASP A 167 -7.10 1.86 -4.90
CA ASP A 167 -8.21 2.42 -5.67
C ASP A 167 -8.25 1.70 -7.02
N ALA A 168 -9.36 1.03 -7.30
CA ALA A 168 -9.54 0.32 -8.57
C ALA A 168 -9.58 1.31 -9.73
N VAL A 169 -8.93 0.96 -10.84
CA VAL A 169 -9.03 1.73 -12.09
C VAL A 169 -10.24 1.20 -12.86
N SER A 170 -11.42 1.71 -12.55
CA SER A 170 -12.70 1.23 -13.10
C SER A 170 -13.71 2.37 -13.35
N GLU A 171 -13.23 3.57 -13.66
CA GLU A 171 -14.04 4.73 -13.98
C GLU A 171 -14.38 4.76 -15.48
N PHE A 172 -15.29 3.86 -15.89
CA PHE A 172 -15.80 3.76 -17.28
C PHE A 172 -17.25 3.30 -17.30
#